data_1e0f6fd34b1e7b19220e7d9d865f4b4f
#
_entry.id   1e0f6fd34b1e7b19220e7d9d865f4b4f
#
_cell.length_a   1.000
_cell.length_b   1.000
_cell.length_c   1.000
_cell.angle_alpha   90.00
_cell.angle_beta   90.00
_cell.angle_gamma   90.00
#
_symmetry.space_group_name_H-M   'P 1'
#
loop_
_entity.id
_entity.type
_entity.pdbx_description
1 polymer ?
#
loop_
_entity_poly.entity_id
_entity_poly.type
_entity_poly.pdbx_seq_one_letter_code
_entity_poly.pdbx_strand_id
1 'polypeptide(L)'
;MNTVQYKCPNCGGELVFNPEKQLFSCPYCASDFTEAEMEARYHTQNETAQKEADTDAKTLKDENDEAAFEEHTRLYECPSCGAQIIADETTSATFCYYCHNPVVLAGRLKGNYKPAYVLPFAVQRDAAEKEFREWCRKRWFLPSDFRSKQQLEKMSGVYVPFWLASCLADTNMSGIGQVVKSWRDGKYQVTETTEYTVSRQAKIPFERVPADGAAKIEDALMDAIEPFPMQEMRPFSMQYLSGFLAEKYDVDWEKIVPRIQSRVQTASEQVINETLTQYTSIKNKQVHVNMTNLQHDYVLLPVWFMSYQHGGKTYHFAMNGQTKKLSGTPPLSWAKLLTFCAALMVVIGVLGGLIGGSL
;
A
#
# COMPACT_ATOMS: atom_id res chain seq x y z
N MET A 1 -4.47 25.07 -26.74
CA MET A 1 -5.15 23.78 -26.54
C MET A 1 -5.56 23.68 -25.08
N ASN A 2 -6.83 23.46 -24.83
CA ASN A 2 -7.44 23.71 -23.53
C ASN A 2 -6.99 22.69 -22.50
N THR A 3 -6.36 23.21 -21.47
CA THR A 3 -6.10 22.57 -20.19
C THR A 3 -7.40 21.95 -19.67
N VAL A 4 -7.49 20.64 -19.59
CA VAL A 4 -8.66 19.98 -19.00
C VAL A 4 -8.51 20.09 -17.47
N GLN A 5 -8.72 21.29 -16.97
CA GLN A 5 -9.05 21.48 -15.55
C GLN A 5 -10.48 20.99 -15.37
N TYR A 6 -10.66 19.99 -14.54
CA TYR A 6 -11.99 19.53 -14.15
C TYR A 6 -12.66 20.56 -13.25
N LYS A 7 -13.11 21.64 -13.90
CA LYS A 7 -13.90 22.68 -13.24
C LYS A 7 -15.34 22.23 -13.13
N CYS A 8 -15.95 22.59 -12.04
CA CYS A 8 -17.36 22.32 -11.84
C CYS A 8 -18.19 22.89 -12.99
N PRO A 9 -18.97 22.06 -13.71
CA PRO A 9 -19.80 22.55 -14.82
C PRO A 9 -20.82 23.60 -14.44
N ASN A 10 -21.19 23.65 -13.13
CA ASN A 10 -22.22 24.54 -12.63
C ASN A 10 -21.68 25.91 -12.17
N CYS A 11 -20.49 25.99 -11.61
CA CYS A 11 -19.97 27.24 -11.03
C CYS A 11 -18.52 27.56 -11.44
N GLY A 12 -17.85 26.70 -12.20
CA GLY A 12 -16.45 26.90 -12.62
C GLY A 12 -15.41 26.69 -11.49
N GLY A 13 -15.84 26.32 -10.28
CA GLY A 13 -14.95 26.00 -9.16
C GLY A 13 -14.24 24.65 -9.34
N GLU A 14 -13.22 24.42 -8.56
CA GLU A 14 -12.47 23.17 -8.60
C GLU A 14 -13.29 21.99 -8.06
N LEU A 15 -13.15 20.82 -8.69
CA LEU A 15 -13.75 19.57 -8.22
C LEU A 15 -12.74 18.79 -7.41
N VAL A 16 -13.19 18.21 -6.29
CA VAL A 16 -12.39 17.34 -5.43
C VAL A 16 -13.02 15.95 -5.42
N PHE A 17 -12.20 14.90 -5.53
CA PHE A 17 -12.69 13.52 -5.41
C PHE A 17 -13.15 13.24 -3.99
N ASN A 18 -14.41 12.80 -3.82
CA ASN A 18 -14.98 12.40 -2.54
C ASN A 18 -14.94 10.89 -2.39
N PRO A 19 -14.06 10.36 -1.50
CA PRO A 19 -13.89 8.92 -1.32
C PRO A 19 -15.15 8.17 -0.84
N GLU A 20 -16.00 8.82 -0.06
CA GLU A 20 -17.22 8.19 0.50
C GLU A 20 -18.29 8.00 -0.56
N LYS A 21 -18.48 9.05 -1.37
CA LYS A 21 -19.50 9.05 -2.43
C LYS A 21 -19.01 8.40 -3.71
N GLN A 22 -17.67 8.24 -3.87
CA GLN A 22 -17.02 7.84 -5.13
C GLN A 22 -17.43 8.77 -6.30
N LEU A 23 -17.58 10.06 -6.01
CA LEU A 23 -18.00 11.13 -6.93
C LEU A 23 -17.04 12.31 -6.85
N PHE A 24 -17.06 13.15 -7.86
CA PHE A 24 -16.36 14.42 -7.90
C PHE A 24 -17.28 15.52 -7.35
N SER A 25 -16.94 16.08 -6.20
CA SER A 25 -17.72 17.06 -5.48
C SER A 25 -17.15 18.46 -5.62
N CYS A 26 -18.00 19.45 -5.85
CA CYS A 26 -17.62 20.85 -5.84
C CYS A 26 -17.78 21.44 -4.45
N PRO A 27 -16.69 21.89 -3.77
CA PRO A 27 -16.80 22.49 -2.43
C PRO A 27 -17.50 23.85 -2.44
N TYR A 28 -17.65 24.50 -3.61
CA TYR A 28 -18.24 25.84 -3.73
C TYR A 28 -19.76 25.83 -3.91
N CYS A 29 -20.26 24.93 -4.74
CA CYS A 29 -21.70 24.84 -5.05
C CYS A 29 -22.35 23.51 -4.61
N ALA A 30 -21.59 22.65 -3.95
CA ALA A 30 -22.02 21.34 -3.45
C ALA A 30 -22.62 20.39 -4.53
N SER A 31 -22.28 20.61 -5.80
CA SER A 31 -22.69 19.71 -6.89
C SER A 31 -21.77 18.50 -6.92
N ASP A 32 -22.35 17.32 -7.12
CA ASP A 32 -21.63 16.06 -7.27
C ASP A 32 -21.76 15.56 -8.71
N PHE A 33 -20.68 14.96 -9.25
CA PHE A 33 -20.61 14.44 -10.60
C PHE A 33 -20.01 13.05 -10.60
N THR A 34 -20.52 12.15 -11.42
CA THR A 34 -19.94 10.84 -11.70
C THR A 34 -18.78 10.96 -12.69
N GLU A 35 -17.91 9.96 -12.72
CA GLU A 35 -16.83 9.88 -13.72
C GLU A 35 -17.39 9.94 -15.15
N ALA A 36 -18.44 9.16 -15.43
CA ALA A 36 -19.07 9.12 -16.74
C ALA A 36 -19.68 10.47 -17.16
N GLU A 37 -20.26 11.24 -16.23
CA GLU A 37 -20.78 12.59 -16.52
C GLU A 37 -19.66 13.57 -16.81
N MET A 38 -18.53 13.42 -16.14
CA MET A 38 -17.35 14.24 -16.40
C MET A 38 -16.76 13.90 -17.76
N GLU A 39 -16.52 12.63 -18.05
CA GLU A 39 -16.03 12.17 -19.35
C GLU A 39 -16.95 12.61 -20.51
N ALA A 40 -18.25 12.39 -20.40
CA ALA A 40 -19.20 12.77 -21.44
C ALA A 40 -19.18 14.27 -21.75
N ARG A 41 -19.02 15.13 -20.73
CA ARG A 41 -19.01 16.59 -20.92
C ARG A 41 -17.69 17.11 -21.47
N TYR A 42 -16.58 16.49 -21.11
CA TYR A 42 -15.25 16.91 -21.59
C TYR A 42 -14.88 16.28 -22.94
N HIS A 43 -15.40 15.08 -23.27
CA HIS A 43 -15.31 14.54 -24.64
C HIS A 43 -16.08 15.39 -25.67
N THR A 44 -17.24 15.91 -25.30
CA THR A 44 -18.04 16.77 -26.21
C THR A 44 -17.34 18.10 -26.53
N GLN A 45 -16.46 18.60 -25.67
CA GLN A 45 -15.64 19.79 -25.92
C GLN A 45 -14.44 19.50 -26.83
N ASN A 46 -13.94 18.27 -26.85
CA ASN A 46 -12.84 17.87 -27.76
C ASN A 46 -13.30 17.42 -29.13
N GLU A 47 -14.52 16.92 -29.32
CA GLU A 47 -15.04 16.46 -30.61
C GLU A 47 -15.31 17.60 -31.61
N THR A 48 -15.42 18.83 -31.14
CA THR A 48 -15.52 19.99 -32.03
C THR A 48 -14.18 20.40 -32.65
N ALA A 49 -13.06 19.83 -32.20
CA ALA A 49 -11.71 20.15 -32.72
C ALA A 49 -11.06 19.04 -33.57
N GLN A 50 -11.69 17.86 -33.71
CA GLN A 50 -11.10 16.72 -34.41
C GLN A 50 -12.05 16.09 -35.41
N LYS A 51 -12.28 16.81 -36.53
CA LYS A 51 -12.79 16.20 -37.75
C LYS A 51 -11.72 16.30 -38.85
N GLU A 52 -10.59 15.62 -38.69
CA GLU A 52 -9.65 15.29 -39.78
C GLU A 52 -8.47 14.51 -39.16
N ALA A 53 -8.50 13.20 -39.17
CA ALA A 53 -7.41 12.25 -39.36
C ALA A 53 -7.73 10.86 -38.73
N ASP A 54 -8.34 10.02 -39.55
CA ASP A 54 -8.39 8.57 -39.31
C ASP A 54 -7.14 7.94 -39.95
N THR A 55 -6.36 7.15 -39.18
CA THR A 55 -5.71 5.88 -39.54
C THR A 55 -4.48 5.46 -38.69
N ASP A 56 -4.14 6.15 -37.57
CA ASP A 56 -3.06 5.65 -36.68
C ASP A 56 -3.40 5.85 -35.18
N ALA A 57 -4.63 5.49 -34.80
CA ALA A 57 -5.28 6.04 -33.60
C ALA A 57 -4.80 5.52 -32.25
N LYS A 58 -4.05 4.42 -32.14
CA LYS A 58 -3.70 3.85 -30.83
C LYS A 58 -2.38 4.41 -30.28
N THR A 59 -1.35 4.48 -31.09
CA THR A 59 -0.03 5.01 -30.70
C THR A 59 -0.08 6.54 -30.47
N LEU A 60 -0.85 7.27 -31.31
CA LEU A 60 -1.03 8.71 -31.16
C LEU A 60 -1.90 9.12 -29.96
N LYS A 61 -2.80 8.26 -29.49
CA LYS A 61 -3.57 8.51 -28.26
C LYS A 61 -2.67 8.41 -27.01
N ASP A 62 -1.81 7.41 -26.94
CA ASP A 62 -0.92 7.20 -25.79
C ASP A 62 0.10 8.35 -25.68
N GLU A 63 0.70 8.81 -26.78
CA GLU A 63 1.64 9.95 -26.79
C GLU A 63 0.96 11.28 -26.41
N ASN A 64 -0.27 11.53 -26.88
CA ASN A 64 -1.01 12.74 -26.52
C ASN A 64 -1.47 12.73 -25.05
N ASP A 65 -1.82 11.57 -24.51
CA ASP A 65 -2.22 11.41 -23.12
C ASP A 65 -1.03 11.55 -22.15
N GLU A 66 0.17 11.10 -22.55
CA GLU A 66 1.41 11.31 -21.80
C GLU A 66 1.80 12.79 -21.77
N ALA A 67 1.75 13.47 -22.92
CA ALA A 67 2.03 14.90 -23.01
C ALA A 67 1.07 15.73 -22.16
N ALA A 68 -0.22 15.37 -22.12
CA ALA A 68 -1.20 16.02 -21.27
C ALA A 68 -0.93 15.76 -19.78
N PHE A 69 -0.52 14.55 -19.41
CA PHE A 69 -0.13 14.24 -18.04
C PHE A 69 1.09 15.05 -17.58
N GLU A 70 2.12 15.17 -18.42
CA GLU A 70 3.30 15.99 -18.13
C GLU A 70 2.96 17.49 -17.98
N GLU A 71 2.04 17.99 -18.79
CA GLU A 71 1.64 19.42 -18.78
C GLU A 71 0.92 19.80 -17.49
N HIS A 72 0.09 18.88 -16.95
CA HIS A 72 -0.76 19.13 -15.77
C HIS A 72 -0.18 18.67 -14.45
N THR A 73 1.03 18.12 -14.47
CA THR A 73 1.68 17.55 -13.30
C THR A 73 2.80 18.45 -12.79
N ARG A 74 2.81 18.73 -11.48
CA ARG A 74 3.85 19.46 -10.78
C ARG A 74 4.71 18.48 -9.99
N LEU A 75 6.02 18.59 -10.14
CA LEU A 75 7.00 17.84 -9.37
C LEU A 75 7.58 18.72 -8.29
N TYR A 76 7.45 18.30 -7.03
CA TYR A 76 8.07 18.91 -5.87
C TYR A 76 9.19 18.01 -5.37
N GLU A 77 10.29 18.64 -4.94
CA GLU A 77 11.41 17.94 -4.32
C GLU A 77 11.65 18.44 -2.91
N CYS A 78 11.89 17.53 -1.98
CA CYS A 78 12.25 17.88 -0.62
C CYS A 78 13.78 18.04 -0.50
N PRO A 79 14.30 19.26 -0.26
CA PRO A 79 15.75 19.46 -0.16
C PRO A 79 16.37 18.76 1.04
N SER A 80 15.59 18.35 2.01
CA SER A 80 16.06 17.70 3.24
C SER A 80 16.22 16.19 3.11
N CYS A 81 15.26 15.49 2.48
CA CYS A 81 15.29 14.02 2.36
C CYS A 81 15.28 13.53 0.90
N GLY A 82 15.22 14.45 -0.09
CA GLY A 82 15.21 14.13 -1.51
C GLY A 82 13.94 13.43 -1.99
N ALA A 83 12.82 13.49 -1.25
CA ALA A 83 11.54 12.93 -1.70
C ALA A 83 11.01 13.70 -2.91
N GLN A 84 10.52 12.99 -3.91
CA GLN A 84 9.89 13.55 -5.11
C GLN A 84 8.38 13.33 -5.03
N ILE A 85 7.63 14.42 -4.94
CA ILE A 85 6.19 14.42 -4.72
C ILE A 85 5.52 14.95 -5.98
N ILE A 86 4.56 14.21 -6.50
CA ILE A 86 3.75 14.61 -7.64
C ILE A 86 2.44 15.18 -7.12
N ALA A 87 2.02 16.29 -7.68
CA ALA A 87 0.70 16.86 -7.43
C ALA A 87 0.11 17.39 -8.75
N ASP A 88 -1.21 17.52 -8.78
CA ASP A 88 -1.88 18.23 -9.86
C ASP A 88 -1.58 19.75 -9.80
N GLU A 89 -1.97 20.50 -10.79
CA GLU A 89 -1.75 21.97 -10.84
C GLU A 89 -2.44 22.71 -9.71
N THR A 90 -3.49 22.16 -9.14
CA THR A 90 -4.34 22.78 -8.10
C THR A 90 -3.88 22.44 -6.70
N THR A 91 -3.22 21.29 -6.52
CA THR A 91 -2.70 20.85 -5.24
C THR A 91 -1.30 21.41 -5.00
N SER A 92 -1.17 22.25 -3.98
CA SER A 92 0.14 22.77 -3.54
C SER A 92 0.72 21.85 -2.49
N ALA A 93 1.80 21.13 -2.83
CA ALA A 93 2.61 20.44 -1.83
C ALA A 93 3.46 21.49 -1.08
N THR A 94 3.11 21.77 0.16
CA THR A 94 3.80 22.78 0.99
C THR A 94 4.83 22.16 1.91
N PHE A 95 4.72 20.89 2.22
CA PHE A 95 5.62 20.15 3.11
C PHE A 95 5.77 18.69 2.67
N CYS A 96 6.91 18.10 3.01
CA CYS A 96 7.20 16.69 2.77
C CYS A 96 6.48 15.81 3.80
N TYR A 97 5.70 14.85 3.37
CA TYR A 97 5.00 13.93 4.27
C TYR A 97 5.93 12.92 4.96
N TYR A 98 7.18 12.77 4.49
CA TYR A 98 8.20 11.94 5.16
C TYR A 98 8.86 12.66 6.35
N CYS A 99 9.40 13.86 6.12
CA CYS A 99 10.21 14.57 7.13
C CYS A 99 9.61 15.89 7.60
N HIS A 100 8.45 16.31 7.07
CA HIS A 100 7.74 17.55 7.35
C HIS A 100 8.50 18.84 7.06
N ASN A 101 9.63 18.78 6.35
CA ASN A 101 10.30 19.99 5.88
C ASN A 101 9.58 20.56 4.65
N PRO A 102 9.68 21.88 4.42
CA PRO A 102 9.15 22.51 3.23
C PRO A 102 9.69 21.86 1.95
N VAL A 103 8.84 21.71 0.95
CA VAL A 103 9.23 21.19 -0.38
C VAL A 103 9.35 22.35 -1.37
N VAL A 104 10.14 22.16 -2.41
CA VAL A 104 10.37 23.15 -3.47
C VAL A 104 9.82 22.61 -4.78
N LEU A 105 9.16 23.46 -5.56
CA LEU A 105 8.72 23.12 -6.90
C LEU A 105 9.97 22.89 -7.76
N ALA A 106 10.21 21.65 -8.17
CA ALA A 106 11.33 21.26 -9.02
C ALA A 106 11.04 21.46 -10.51
N GLY A 107 9.77 21.51 -10.89
CA GLY A 107 9.35 21.72 -12.26
C GLY A 107 8.16 20.86 -12.67
N ARG A 108 8.08 20.54 -13.97
CA ARG A 108 7.10 19.60 -14.51
C ARG A 108 7.70 18.20 -14.52
N LEU A 109 6.85 17.20 -14.31
CA LEU A 109 7.25 15.81 -14.45
C LEU A 109 7.54 15.52 -15.94
N LYS A 110 8.67 14.87 -16.21
CA LYS A 110 9.07 14.43 -17.56
C LYS A 110 9.41 12.95 -17.54
N GLY A 111 8.98 12.23 -18.57
CA GLY A 111 9.25 10.79 -18.72
C GLY A 111 8.01 9.91 -18.50
N ASN A 112 8.13 8.61 -18.74
CA ASN A 112 7.04 7.62 -18.71
C ASN A 112 6.57 7.31 -17.28
N TYR A 113 5.98 8.29 -16.59
CA TYR A 113 5.49 8.15 -15.22
C TYR A 113 3.96 8.10 -15.13
N LYS A 114 3.26 8.00 -16.27
CA LYS A 114 1.81 7.86 -16.28
C LYS A 114 1.41 6.47 -15.80
N PRO A 115 0.63 6.36 -14.72
CA PRO A 115 0.12 5.08 -14.26
C PRO A 115 -0.88 4.48 -15.25
N ALA A 116 -0.92 3.16 -15.37
CA ALA A 116 -1.96 2.47 -16.14
C ALA A 116 -3.30 2.50 -15.39
N TYR A 117 -3.25 2.30 -14.07
CA TYR A 117 -4.44 2.25 -13.22
C TYR A 117 -4.22 3.01 -11.93
N VAL A 118 -5.34 3.34 -11.29
CA VAL A 118 -5.40 3.89 -9.93
C VAL A 118 -6.46 3.14 -9.13
N LEU A 119 -6.18 2.89 -7.87
CA LEU A 119 -7.19 2.45 -6.91
C LEU A 119 -7.64 3.69 -6.14
N PRO A 120 -8.88 4.19 -6.32
CA PRO A 120 -9.33 5.41 -5.64
C PRO A 120 -9.32 5.26 -4.12
N PHE A 121 -9.21 6.36 -3.36
CA PHE A 121 -9.46 6.32 -1.93
C PHE A 121 -10.93 5.95 -1.65
N ALA A 122 -11.18 5.08 -0.64
CA ALA A 122 -12.50 4.81 -0.09
C ALA A 122 -12.62 5.33 1.36
N VAL A 123 -11.49 5.55 2.02
CA VAL A 123 -11.44 6.03 3.40
C VAL A 123 -11.16 7.53 3.41
N GLN A 124 -12.08 8.32 3.96
CA GLN A 124 -11.88 9.74 4.20
C GLN A 124 -10.92 9.99 5.37
N ARG A 125 -10.38 11.21 5.43
CA ARG A 125 -9.45 11.66 6.46
C ARG A 125 -9.98 11.43 7.89
N ASP A 126 -11.20 11.83 8.16
CA ASP A 126 -11.82 11.71 9.48
C ASP A 126 -11.93 10.27 9.95
N ALA A 127 -12.27 9.37 9.02
CA ALA A 127 -12.31 7.93 9.28
C ALA A 127 -10.91 7.35 9.53
N ALA A 128 -9.91 7.79 8.77
CA ALA A 128 -8.51 7.40 8.97
C ALA A 128 -7.98 7.87 10.33
N GLU A 129 -8.23 9.12 10.71
CA GLU A 129 -7.86 9.67 12.02
C GLU A 129 -8.53 8.91 13.17
N LYS A 130 -9.81 8.56 13.02
CA LYS A 130 -10.54 7.76 14.02
C LYS A 130 -9.90 6.40 14.22
N GLU A 131 -9.62 5.68 13.13
CA GLU A 131 -8.98 4.37 13.16
C GLU A 131 -7.60 4.43 13.82
N PHE A 132 -6.80 5.45 13.47
CA PHE A 132 -5.50 5.67 14.09
C PHE A 132 -5.61 5.91 15.61
N ARG A 133 -6.59 6.72 16.05
CA ARG A 133 -6.82 6.95 17.50
C ARG A 133 -7.20 5.66 18.22
N GLU A 134 -8.02 4.81 17.58
CA GLU A 134 -8.39 3.51 18.15
C GLU A 134 -7.20 2.55 18.21
N TRP A 135 -6.36 2.54 17.18
CA TRP A 135 -5.12 1.78 17.18
C TRP A 135 -4.18 2.23 18.31
N CYS A 136 -4.04 3.53 18.54
CA CYS A 136 -3.24 4.09 19.64
C CYS A 136 -3.79 3.72 21.02
N ARG A 137 -5.12 3.67 21.18
CA ARG A 137 -5.78 3.39 22.46
C ARG A 137 -5.47 2.00 22.99
N LYS A 138 -5.22 1.04 22.09
CA LYS A 138 -4.83 -0.34 22.44
C LYS A 138 -3.36 -0.47 22.90
N ARG A 139 -2.58 0.63 22.89
CA ARG A 139 -1.13 0.65 23.17
C ARG A 139 -0.79 1.60 24.31
N TRP A 140 -0.50 1.05 25.48
CA TRP A 140 -0.36 1.80 26.73
C TRP A 140 0.92 2.62 26.83
N PHE A 141 2.00 2.15 26.19
CA PHE A 141 3.35 2.73 26.32
C PHE A 141 3.70 3.73 25.21
N LEU A 142 2.70 4.24 24.48
CA LEU A 142 2.92 5.31 23.52
C LEU A 142 3.24 6.65 24.22
N PRO A 143 4.10 7.49 23.65
CA PRO A 143 4.24 8.88 24.07
C PRO A 143 2.90 9.61 24.08
N SER A 144 2.72 10.56 25.00
CA SER A 144 1.43 11.26 25.16
C SER A 144 1.10 12.18 23.98
N ASP A 145 2.12 12.79 23.39
CA ASP A 145 2.05 13.69 22.24
C ASP A 145 1.79 12.96 20.91
N PHE A 146 2.05 11.64 20.85
CA PHE A 146 1.80 10.81 19.67
C PHE A 146 0.34 10.84 19.19
N ARG A 147 -0.60 11.05 20.10
CA ARG A 147 -2.05 11.14 19.84
C ARG A 147 -2.55 12.58 19.74
N SER A 148 -1.67 13.57 19.78
CA SER A 148 -2.05 14.98 19.75
C SER A 148 -2.76 15.34 18.44
N LYS A 149 -3.60 16.38 18.50
CA LYS A 149 -4.26 16.95 17.31
C LYS A 149 -3.24 17.38 16.27
N GLN A 150 -2.16 18.02 16.71
CA GLN A 150 -1.06 18.47 15.85
C GLN A 150 -0.37 17.32 15.11
N GLN A 151 -0.28 16.13 15.74
CA GLN A 151 0.28 14.96 15.07
C GLN A 151 -0.67 14.37 14.04
N LEU A 152 -1.98 14.34 14.32
CA LEU A 152 -2.99 13.89 13.38
C LEU A 152 -3.13 14.81 12.17
N GLU A 153 -2.94 16.10 12.33
CA GLU A 153 -2.93 17.08 11.24
C GLU A 153 -1.82 16.79 10.19
N LYS A 154 -0.78 16.04 10.58
CA LYS A 154 0.30 15.62 9.68
C LYS A 154 -0.03 14.37 8.84
N MET A 155 -1.18 13.74 9.10
CA MET A 155 -1.63 12.60 8.28
C MET A 155 -1.96 13.10 6.86
N SER A 156 -1.38 12.48 5.86
CA SER A 156 -1.55 12.85 4.46
C SER A 156 -2.06 11.66 3.65
N GLY A 157 -3.03 11.92 2.77
CA GLY A 157 -3.44 10.94 1.76
C GLY A 157 -2.47 11.00 0.59
N VAL A 158 -1.82 9.89 0.33
CA VAL A 158 -0.77 9.76 -0.68
C VAL A 158 -1.08 8.57 -1.59
N TYR A 159 -1.03 8.78 -2.87
CA TYR A 159 -0.99 7.71 -3.84
C TYR A 159 0.46 7.21 -3.96
N VAL A 160 0.69 6.00 -3.49
CA VAL A 160 2.00 5.35 -3.54
C VAL A 160 2.13 4.56 -4.84
N PRO A 161 3.29 4.66 -5.54
CA PRO A 161 3.56 3.90 -6.75
C PRO A 161 3.72 2.41 -6.44
N PHE A 162 3.07 1.57 -7.22
CA PHE A 162 3.21 0.11 -7.15
C PHE A 162 3.40 -0.47 -8.54
N TRP A 163 4.18 -1.54 -8.60
CA TRP A 163 4.25 -2.45 -9.71
C TRP A 163 3.36 -3.64 -9.43
N LEU A 164 2.45 -3.95 -10.34
CA LEU A 164 1.61 -5.14 -10.29
C LEU A 164 2.10 -6.14 -11.32
N ALA A 165 2.52 -7.31 -10.86
CA ALA A 165 3.00 -8.37 -11.73
C ALA A 165 1.95 -9.46 -11.93
N SER A 166 1.81 -9.93 -13.18
CA SER A 166 1.02 -11.11 -13.50
C SER A 166 1.90 -12.12 -14.23
N CYS A 167 1.83 -13.37 -13.81
CA CYS A 167 2.63 -14.45 -14.42
C CYS A 167 1.98 -15.81 -14.24
N LEU A 168 2.50 -16.81 -14.98
CA LEU A 168 2.22 -18.21 -14.76
C LEU A 168 3.44 -18.85 -14.09
N ALA A 169 3.29 -19.38 -12.87
CA ALA A 169 4.33 -20.08 -12.14
C ALA A 169 4.25 -21.61 -12.40
N ASP A 170 5.23 -22.16 -13.09
CA ASP A 170 5.41 -23.60 -13.23
C ASP A 170 6.21 -24.11 -12.02
N THR A 171 5.52 -24.80 -11.12
CA THR A 171 6.06 -25.18 -9.82
C THR A 171 6.25 -26.67 -9.74
N ASN A 172 7.47 -27.10 -9.43
CA ASN A 172 7.84 -28.50 -9.27
C ASN A 172 8.41 -28.71 -7.87
N MET A 173 7.85 -29.68 -7.15
CA MET A 173 8.33 -30.06 -5.81
C MET A 173 8.68 -31.53 -5.75
N SER A 174 9.78 -31.84 -5.09
CA SER A 174 10.19 -33.21 -4.71
C SER A 174 10.60 -33.28 -3.24
N GLY A 175 10.44 -34.44 -2.64
CA GLY A 175 10.82 -34.66 -1.25
C GLY A 175 10.45 -36.06 -0.74
N ILE A 176 10.71 -36.32 0.52
CA ILE A 176 10.36 -37.57 1.22
C ILE A 176 9.31 -37.26 2.27
N GLY A 177 8.07 -37.68 2.05
CA GLY A 177 6.97 -37.56 2.99
C GLY A 177 7.03 -38.62 4.07
N GLN A 178 6.96 -38.24 5.33
CA GLN A 178 6.95 -39.13 6.48
C GLN A 178 5.57 -39.18 7.11
N VAL A 179 5.07 -40.37 7.36
CA VAL A 179 3.89 -40.61 8.19
C VAL A 179 4.37 -41.29 9.46
N VAL A 180 4.19 -40.60 10.59
CA VAL A 180 4.62 -41.10 11.91
C VAL A 180 3.39 -41.54 12.69
N LYS A 181 3.38 -42.79 13.11
CA LYS A 181 2.38 -43.37 13.99
C LYS A 181 3.06 -43.72 15.30
N SER A 182 2.46 -43.35 16.42
CA SER A 182 2.98 -43.68 17.75
C SER A 182 1.87 -44.28 18.59
N TRP A 183 2.17 -45.39 19.24
CA TRP A 183 1.24 -46.06 20.16
C TRP A 183 1.99 -46.64 21.36
N ARG A 184 1.28 -47.03 22.40
CA ARG A 184 1.82 -47.60 23.58
C ARG A 184 1.62 -49.13 23.56
N ASP A 185 2.70 -49.86 23.73
CA ASP A 185 2.67 -51.32 23.90
C ASP A 185 3.24 -51.68 25.27
N GLY A 186 2.37 -51.91 26.22
CA GLY A 186 2.73 -52.15 27.63
C GLY A 186 3.46 -50.93 28.24
N LYS A 187 4.74 -51.14 28.60
CA LYS A 187 5.62 -50.09 29.15
C LYS A 187 6.39 -49.31 28.07
N TYR A 188 6.31 -49.72 26.83
CA TYR A 188 7.07 -49.11 25.73
C TYR A 188 6.19 -48.18 24.89
N GLN A 189 6.78 -47.10 24.45
CA GLN A 189 6.22 -46.25 23.41
C GLN A 189 6.85 -46.67 22.06
N VAL A 190 6.03 -47.20 21.17
CA VAL A 190 6.45 -47.60 19.82
C VAL A 190 6.16 -46.48 18.85
N THR A 191 7.12 -46.17 17.99
CA THR A 191 6.96 -45.22 16.92
C THR A 191 7.33 -45.87 15.60
N GLU A 192 6.39 -45.87 14.67
CA GLU A 192 6.58 -46.33 13.28
C GLU A 192 6.65 -45.12 12.37
N THR A 193 7.66 -45.07 11.53
CA THR A 193 7.82 -44.03 10.53
C THR A 193 7.82 -44.66 9.15
N THR A 194 6.82 -44.35 8.35
CA THR A 194 6.74 -44.78 6.94
C THR A 194 7.15 -43.63 6.02
N GLU A 195 8.05 -43.89 5.10
CA GLU A 195 8.57 -42.88 4.15
C GLU A 195 8.03 -43.10 2.75
N TYR A 196 7.66 -42.02 2.08
CA TYR A 196 7.13 -42.02 0.72
C TYR A 196 7.93 -41.01 -0.13
N THR A 197 8.29 -41.36 -1.35
CA THR A 197 8.76 -40.40 -2.35
C THR A 197 7.57 -39.54 -2.81
N VAL A 198 7.70 -38.25 -2.65
CA VAL A 198 6.61 -37.31 -2.99
C VAL A 198 7.07 -36.37 -4.08
N SER A 199 6.24 -36.24 -5.12
CA SER A 199 6.40 -35.25 -6.16
C SER A 199 5.09 -34.50 -6.36
N ARG A 200 5.17 -33.18 -6.63
CA ARG A 200 4.04 -32.31 -6.98
C ARG A 200 4.44 -31.41 -8.14
N GLN A 201 3.51 -31.25 -9.06
CA GLN A 201 3.64 -30.32 -10.17
C GLN A 201 2.37 -29.48 -10.24
N ALA A 202 2.52 -28.16 -10.39
CA ALA A 202 1.40 -27.25 -10.50
C ALA A 202 1.75 -26.09 -11.44
N LYS A 203 0.76 -25.65 -12.23
CA LYS A 203 0.80 -24.39 -12.95
C LYS A 203 -0.13 -23.42 -12.23
N ILE A 204 0.45 -22.44 -11.57
CA ILE A 204 -0.27 -21.52 -10.68
C ILE A 204 -0.31 -20.15 -11.37
N PRO A 205 -1.49 -19.64 -11.76
CA PRO A 205 -1.61 -18.29 -12.26
C PRO A 205 -1.53 -17.30 -11.09
N PHE A 206 -0.71 -16.29 -11.24
CA PHE A 206 -0.62 -15.15 -10.34
C PHE A 206 -1.08 -13.90 -11.09
N GLU A 207 -2.04 -13.20 -10.51
CA GLU A 207 -2.56 -11.96 -11.06
C GLU A 207 -2.33 -10.81 -10.08
N ARG A 208 -1.77 -9.71 -10.59
CA ARG A 208 -1.62 -8.45 -9.86
C ARG A 208 -0.88 -8.61 -8.52
N VAL A 209 0.22 -9.34 -8.52
CA VAL A 209 1.12 -9.43 -7.36
C VAL A 209 1.75 -8.06 -7.14
N PRO A 210 1.47 -7.37 -6.02
CA PRO A 210 1.95 -6.02 -5.81
C PRO A 210 3.39 -5.98 -5.30
N ALA A 211 4.10 -4.91 -5.63
CA ALA A 211 5.32 -4.48 -4.96
C ALA A 211 5.44 -2.97 -5.10
N ASP A 212 5.70 -2.25 -4.01
CA ASP A 212 5.83 -0.80 -4.07
C ASP A 212 7.09 -0.35 -4.79
N GLY A 213 6.97 0.78 -5.48
CA GLY A 213 8.04 1.40 -6.26
C GLY A 213 8.69 2.59 -5.56
N ALA A 214 8.59 2.70 -4.22
CA ALA A 214 9.04 3.83 -3.43
C ALA A 214 10.18 3.44 -2.49
N ALA A 215 11.44 3.75 -2.83
CA ALA A 215 12.62 3.36 -2.05
C ALA A 215 12.67 3.97 -0.63
N LYS A 216 11.92 5.02 -0.36
CA LYS A 216 11.90 5.71 0.95
C LYS A 216 10.94 5.10 1.95
N ILE A 217 9.99 4.30 1.48
CA ILE A 217 9.06 3.57 2.33
C ILE A 217 9.67 2.18 2.57
N GLU A 218 9.64 1.72 3.82
CA GLU A 218 10.06 0.35 4.11
C GLU A 218 9.08 -0.65 3.47
N ASP A 219 9.58 -1.55 2.63
CA ASP A 219 8.79 -2.61 1.99
C ASP A 219 7.88 -3.35 2.97
N ALA A 220 8.41 -3.66 4.17
CA ALA A 220 7.65 -4.34 5.23
C ALA A 220 6.43 -3.53 5.71
N LEU A 221 6.49 -2.19 5.64
CA LEU A 221 5.36 -1.33 6.01
C LEU A 221 4.26 -1.41 4.95
N MET A 222 4.62 -1.41 3.67
CA MET A 222 3.66 -1.55 2.56
C MET A 222 3.06 -2.96 2.51
N ASP A 223 3.87 -4.00 2.67
CA ASP A 223 3.39 -5.39 2.75
C ASP A 223 2.39 -5.59 3.90
N ALA A 224 2.63 -4.93 5.03
CA ALA A 224 1.79 -5.08 6.22
C ALA A 224 0.38 -4.46 6.07
N ILE A 225 0.18 -3.50 5.17
CA ILE A 225 -1.15 -2.90 4.91
C ILE A 225 -1.92 -3.60 3.79
N GLU A 226 -1.33 -4.57 3.09
CA GLU A 226 -2.03 -5.41 2.11
C GLU A 226 -3.07 -6.32 2.81
N PRO A 227 -4.11 -6.81 2.13
CA PRO A 227 -4.37 -6.69 0.69
C PRO A 227 -5.10 -5.41 0.31
N PHE A 228 -4.89 -4.97 -0.94
CA PHE A 228 -5.71 -3.98 -1.60
C PHE A 228 -6.77 -4.68 -2.48
N PRO A 229 -8.00 -4.15 -2.59
CA PRO A 229 -9.05 -4.71 -3.46
C PRO A 229 -8.78 -4.37 -4.93
N MET A 230 -7.88 -5.12 -5.58
CA MET A 230 -7.40 -4.83 -6.94
C MET A 230 -8.51 -4.88 -8.01
N GLN A 231 -9.65 -5.48 -7.73
CA GLN A 231 -10.83 -5.49 -8.60
C GLN A 231 -11.52 -4.12 -8.70
N GLU A 232 -11.26 -3.22 -7.75
CA GLU A 232 -11.83 -1.87 -7.71
C GLU A 232 -10.94 -0.83 -8.41
N MET A 233 -9.81 -1.25 -8.99
CA MET A 233 -8.96 -0.37 -9.77
C MET A 233 -9.68 0.14 -11.01
N ARG A 234 -9.35 1.39 -11.38
CA ARG A 234 -9.88 2.08 -12.55
C ARG A 234 -8.75 2.53 -13.45
N PRO A 235 -8.98 2.73 -14.74
CA PRO A 235 -8.02 3.42 -15.61
C PRO A 235 -7.58 4.73 -14.96
N PHE A 236 -6.30 5.05 -15.07
CA PHE A 236 -5.78 6.25 -14.43
C PHE A 236 -6.40 7.52 -15.05
N SER A 237 -6.84 8.42 -14.18
CA SER A 237 -7.23 9.78 -14.53
C SER A 237 -6.69 10.76 -13.47
N MET A 238 -6.23 11.94 -13.93
CA MET A 238 -5.69 13.00 -13.06
C MET A 238 -6.68 13.46 -11.99
N GLN A 239 -7.97 13.32 -12.22
CA GLN A 239 -9.04 13.68 -11.28
C GLN A 239 -8.88 13.01 -9.92
N TYR A 240 -8.37 11.77 -9.91
CA TYR A 240 -8.16 11.02 -8.66
C TYR A 240 -7.06 11.58 -7.79
N LEU A 241 -6.13 12.37 -8.36
CA LEU A 241 -5.09 13.05 -7.60
C LEU A 241 -5.60 14.33 -6.92
N SER A 242 -6.77 14.84 -7.29
CA SER A 242 -7.31 16.09 -6.75
C SER A 242 -7.58 15.96 -5.24
N GLY A 243 -6.89 16.78 -4.43
CA GLY A 243 -6.94 16.73 -2.97
C GLY A 243 -6.01 15.71 -2.31
N PHE A 244 -5.22 14.97 -3.08
CA PHE A 244 -4.25 13.99 -2.61
C PHE A 244 -2.86 14.26 -3.19
N LEU A 245 -1.83 13.77 -2.50
CA LEU A 245 -0.48 13.74 -3.02
C LEU A 245 -0.24 12.42 -3.77
N ALA A 246 0.66 12.42 -4.73
CA ALA A 246 1.16 11.19 -5.33
C ALA A 246 2.69 11.16 -5.25
N GLU A 247 3.24 10.00 -5.08
CA GLU A 247 4.68 9.78 -5.14
C GLU A 247 5.06 9.27 -6.52
N LYS A 248 6.19 9.78 -7.04
CA LYS A 248 6.80 9.25 -8.24
C LYS A 248 7.57 7.98 -7.87
N TYR A 249 7.49 6.91 -8.70
CA TYR A 249 8.36 5.77 -8.45
C TYR A 249 9.84 6.15 -8.63
N ASP A 250 10.68 5.64 -7.75
CA ASP A 250 12.13 5.76 -7.78
C ASP A 250 12.83 4.38 -7.81
N VAL A 251 12.02 3.30 -7.80
CA VAL A 251 12.47 1.93 -8.01
C VAL A 251 11.88 1.41 -9.32
N ASP A 252 12.73 1.27 -10.33
CA ASP A 252 12.35 0.75 -11.63
C ASP A 252 11.95 -0.73 -11.57
N TRP A 253 11.16 -1.16 -12.55
CA TRP A 253 10.65 -2.52 -12.65
C TRP A 253 11.74 -3.61 -12.51
N GLU A 254 12.88 -3.42 -13.17
CA GLU A 254 14.00 -4.37 -13.16
C GLU A 254 14.52 -4.65 -11.73
N LYS A 255 14.46 -3.66 -10.86
CA LYS A 255 14.85 -3.78 -9.45
C LYS A 255 13.76 -4.44 -8.59
N ILE A 256 12.52 -4.38 -9.04
CA ILE A 256 11.36 -4.98 -8.35
C ILE A 256 11.22 -6.48 -8.67
N VAL A 257 11.66 -6.94 -9.84
CA VAL A 257 11.53 -8.34 -10.27
C VAL A 257 11.99 -9.35 -9.22
N PRO A 258 13.14 -9.21 -8.55
CA PRO A 258 13.55 -10.17 -7.51
C PRO A 258 12.57 -10.28 -6.34
N ARG A 259 11.94 -9.16 -5.94
CA ARG A 259 10.92 -9.15 -4.88
C ARG A 259 9.64 -9.87 -5.32
N ILE A 260 9.20 -9.64 -6.56
CA ILE A 260 8.08 -10.38 -7.15
C ILE A 260 8.39 -11.88 -7.21
N GLN A 261 9.60 -12.26 -7.63
CA GLN A 261 10.03 -13.66 -7.65
C GLN A 261 9.94 -14.30 -6.27
N SER A 262 10.42 -13.62 -5.23
CA SER A 262 10.34 -14.09 -3.85
C SER A 262 8.90 -14.27 -3.38
N ARG A 263 8.00 -13.34 -3.70
CA ARG A 263 6.56 -13.42 -3.37
C ARG A 263 5.89 -14.60 -4.07
N VAL A 264 6.13 -14.75 -5.37
CA VAL A 264 5.60 -15.86 -6.17
C VAL A 264 6.14 -17.21 -5.67
N GLN A 265 7.45 -17.29 -5.36
CA GLN A 265 8.07 -18.48 -4.77
C GLN A 265 7.37 -18.86 -3.46
N THR A 266 7.24 -17.91 -2.52
CA THR A 266 6.62 -18.15 -1.20
C THR A 266 5.16 -18.59 -1.34
N ALA A 267 4.39 -17.92 -2.17
CA ALA A 267 2.98 -18.25 -2.39
C ALA A 267 2.82 -19.63 -3.10
N SER A 268 3.68 -19.94 -4.07
CA SER A 268 3.69 -21.25 -4.72
C SER A 268 4.03 -22.36 -3.74
N GLU A 269 5.00 -22.15 -2.85
CA GLU A 269 5.34 -23.09 -1.79
C GLU A 269 4.18 -23.33 -0.82
N GLN A 270 3.43 -22.27 -0.50
CA GLN A 270 2.24 -22.39 0.35
C GLN A 270 1.17 -23.25 -0.31
N VAL A 271 0.84 -23.00 -1.59
CA VAL A 271 -0.12 -23.81 -2.36
C VAL A 271 0.32 -25.29 -2.41
N ILE A 272 1.60 -25.55 -2.66
CA ILE A 272 2.13 -26.93 -2.64
C ILE A 272 1.99 -27.57 -1.26
N ASN A 273 2.29 -26.81 -0.16
CA ASN A 273 2.19 -27.33 1.21
C ASN A 273 0.78 -27.75 1.58
N GLU A 274 -0.25 -27.05 1.09
CA GLU A 274 -1.66 -27.41 1.30
C GLU A 274 -2.01 -28.79 0.73
N THR A 275 -1.25 -29.27 -0.27
CA THR A 275 -1.41 -30.61 -0.87
C THR A 275 -0.65 -31.72 -0.13
N LEU A 276 0.07 -31.40 0.94
CA LEU A 276 0.96 -32.30 1.66
C LEU A 276 0.47 -32.67 3.08
N THR A 277 -0.74 -32.29 3.42
CA THR A 277 -1.32 -32.42 4.78
C THR A 277 -1.42 -33.85 5.29
N GLN A 278 -1.37 -34.86 4.40
CA GLN A 278 -1.38 -36.29 4.76
C GLN A 278 -0.04 -36.76 5.37
N TYR A 279 1.03 -35.99 5.21
CA TYR A 279 2.33 -36.31 5.77
C TYR A 279 2.57 -35.59 7.09
N THR A 280 3.17 -36.27 8.07
CA THR A 280 3.56 -35.66 9.36
C THR A 280 4.71 -34.66 9.17
N SER A 281 5.63 -34.95 8.25
CA SER A 281 6.73 -34.07 7.85
C SER A 281 7.22 -34.39 6.45
N ILE A 282 7.92 -33.43 5.84
CA ILE A 282 8.58 -33.62 4.55
C ILE A 282 10.08 -33.39 4.74
N LYS A 283 10.90 -34.40 4.45
CA LYS A 283 12.35 -34.31 4.42
C LYS A 283 12.86 -33.98 3.02
N ASN A 284 14.01 -33.33 2.93
CA ASN A 284 14.70 -33.00 1.68
C ASN A 284 13.78 -32.34 0.64
N LYS A 285 12.87 -31.49 1.12
CA LYS A 285 11.94 -30.75 0.28
C LYS A 285 12.71 -29.76 -0.60
N GLN A 286 12.53 -29.90 -1.90
CA GLN A 286 13.01 -28.96 -2.91
C GLN A 286 11.84 -28.44 -3.70
N VAL A 287 11.74 -27.13 -3.86
CA VAL A 287 10.69 -26.47 -4.65
C VAL A 287 11.38 -25.57 -5.67
N HIS A 288 11.08 -25.82 -6.94
CA HIS A 288 11.54 -25.01 -8.06
C HIS A 288 10.33 -24.32 -8.70
N VAL A 289 10.39 -23.00 -8.79
CA VAL A 289 9.34 -22.18 -9.41
C VAL A 289 9.95 -21.45 -10.60
N ASN A 290 9.37 -21.67 -11.77
CA ASN A 290 9.75 -20.98 -13.00
C ASN A 290 8.60 -20.08 -13.43
N MET A 291 8.84 -18.77 -13.47
CA MET A 291 7.85 -17.79 -13.91
C MET A 291 7.90 -17.62 -15.42
N THR A 292 6.74 -17.71 -16.05
CA THR A 292 6.57 -17.48 -17.49
C THR A 292 5.46 -16.46 -17.72
N ASN A 293 5.43 -15.84 -18.91
CA ASN A 293 4.44 -14.82 -19.28
C ASN A 293 4.37 -13.65 -18.28
N LEU A 294 5.53 -13.19 -17.82
CA LEU A 294 5.60 -12.09 -16.87
C LEU A 294 5.18 -10.77 -17.55
N GLN A 295 4.11 -10.19 -17.05
CA GLN A 295 3.59 -8.88 -17.42
C GLN A 295 3.56 -7.98 -16.19
N HIS A 296 3.62 -6.68 -16.37
CA HIS A 296 3.56 -5.73 -15.28
C HIS A 296 2.83 -4.44 -15.67
N ASP A 297 2.18 -3.84 -14.69
CA ASP A 297 1.55 -2.54 -14.78
C ASP A 297 2.08 -1.62 -13.68
N TYR A 298 2.33 -0.35 -14.02
CA TYR A 298 2.55 0.70 -13.04
C TYR A 298 1.21 1.27 -12.60
N VAL A 299 0.96 1.31 -11.28
CA VAL A 299 -0.30 1.74 -10.70
C VAL A 299 -0.10 2.62 -9.48
N LEU A 300 -1.14 3.36 -9.09
CA LEU A 300 -1.18 4.15 -7.86
C LEU A 300 -2.16 3.54 -6.86
N LEU A 301 -1.69 3.25 -5.64
CA LEU A 301 -2.51 2.72 -4.57
C LEU A 301 -2.67 3.74 -3.43
N PRO A 302 -3.88 3.84 -2.81
CA PRO A 302 -4.19 4.86 -1.83
C PRO A 302 -3.66 4.49 -0.45
N VAL A 303 -2.85 5.36 0.14
CA VAL A 303 -2.26 5.17 1.46
C VAL A 303 -2.41 6.43 2.30
N TRP A 304 -3.00 6.34 3.47
CA TRP A 304 -2.90 7.34 4.51
C TRP A 304 -1.55 7.19 5.20
N PHE A 305 -0.69 8.19 5.05
CA PHE A 305 0.68 8.16 5.56
C PHE A 305 0.85 9.19 6.67
N MET A 306 1.59 8.83 7.71
CA MET A 306 1.95 9.71 8.80
C MET A 306 3.37 9.41 9.28
N SER A 307 4.15 10.45 9.49
CA SER A 307 5.46 10.34 10.14
C SER A 307 5.45 11.02 11.51
N TYR A 308 6.22 10.47 12.45
CA TYR A 308 6.36 10.97 13.81
C TYR A 308 7.81 10.95 14.23
N GLN A 309 8.30 12.07 14.72
CA GLN A 309 9.67 12.18 15.22
C GLN A 309 9.70 12.06 16.75
N HIS A 310 10.49 11.10 17.27
CA HIS A 310 10.67 10.91 18.70
C HIS A 310 12.07 10.38 19.02
N GLY A 311 12.76 11.02 19.97
CA GLY A 311 14.09 10.60 20.41
C GLY A 311 15.14 10.60 19.28
N GLY A 312 15.03 11.53 18.33
CA GLY A 312 15.95 11.64 17.19
C GLY A 312 15.71 10.60 16.08
N LYS A 313 14.63 9.83 16.16
CA LYS A 313 14.22 8.83 15.14
C LYS A 313 12.88 9.25 14.53
N THR A 314 12.72 8.96 13.23
CA THR A 314 11.45 9.09 12.51
C THR A 314 10.77 7.73 12.46
N TYR A 315 9.49 7.71 12.81
CA TYR A 315 8.62 6.55 12.79
C TYR A 315 7.57 6.77 11.72
N HIS A 316 7.39 5.78 10.83
CA HIS A 316 6.41 5.84 9.77
C HIS A 316 5.22 4.94 10.07
N PHE A 317 4.03 5.44 9.71
CA PHE A 317 2.76 4.73 9.82
C PHE A 317 2.04 4.83 8.50
N ALA A 318 1.50 3.73 8.06
CA ALA A 318 0.71 3.65 6.85
C ALA A 318 -0.62 2.97 7.14
N MET A 319 -1.67 3.45 6.49
CA MET A 319 -2.98 2.83 6.51
C MET A 319 -3.49 2.67 5.08
N ASN A 320 -3.97 1.49 4.76
CA ASN A 320 -4.62 1.21 3.49
C ASN A 320 -5.84 2.12 3.32
N GLY A 321 -5.85 2.93 2.26
CA GLY A 321 -6.90 3.91 1.97
C GLY A 321 -8.23 3.30 1.53
N GLN A 322 -8.30 1.97 1.42
CA GLN A 322 -9.48 1.21 1.11
C GLN A 322 -9.99 0.43 2.34
N THR A 323 -9.12 -0.39 2.94
CA THR A 323 -9.49 -1.40 3.95
C THR A 323 -9.34 -0.91 5.39
N LYS A 324 -8.74 0.26 5.62
CA LYS A 324 -8.36 0.80 6.93
C LYS A 324 -7.29 -0.03 7.67
N LYS A 325 -6.70 -1.03 7.01
CA LYS A 325 -5.63 -1.82 7.64
C LYS A 325 -4.43 -0.92 7.90
N LEU A 326 -4.05 -0.78 9.17
CA LEU A 326 -3.01 0.12 9.65
C LEU A 326 -1.81 -0.65 10.13
N SER A 327 -0.62 -0.20 9.75
CA SER A 327 0.67 -0.71 10.22
C SER A 327 1.62 0.41 10.57
N GLY A 328 2.62 0.09 11.38
CA GLY A 328 3.68 0.99 11.80
C GLY A 328 4.33 0.52 13.09
N THR A 329 5.57 0.91 13.27
CA THR A 329 6.34 0.60 14.49
C THR A 329 6.16 1.75 15.50
N PRO A 330 5.40 1.56 16.59
CA PRO A 330 5.15 2.64 17.53
C PRO A 330 6.39 2.95 18.38
N PRO A 331 6.65 4.24 18.67
CA PRO A 331 7.69 4.62 19.62
C PRO A 331 7.32 4.17 21.05
N LEU A 332 8.31 3.77 21.82
CA LEU A 332 8.13 3.36 23.21
C LEU A 332 8.44 4.52 24.16
N SER A 333 7.48 4.84 25.04
CA SER A 333 7.71 5.77 26.14
C SER A 333 8.37 5.05 27.32
N TRP A 334 9.69 5.16 27.44
CA TRP A 334 10.45 4.57 28.55
C TRP A 334 9.95 5.02 29.92
N ALA A 335 9.52 6.28 30.06
CA ALA A 335 8.96 6.81 31.29
C ALA A 335 7.71 6.03 31.73
N LYS A 336 6.76 5.81 30.82
CA LYS A 336 5.54 5.04 31.10
C LYS A 336 5.84 3.58 31.39
N LEU A 337 6.79 2.98 30.67
CA LEU A 337 7.20 1.60 30.91
C LEU A 337 7.82 1.44 32.30
N LEU A 338 8.76 2.32 32.68
CA LEU A 338 9.42 2.29 34.00
C LEU A 338 8.43 2.53 35.14
N THR A 339 7.50 3.48 34.99
CA THR A 339 6.46 3.72 36.01
C THR A 339 5.53 2.52 36.14
N PHE A 340 5.17 1.87 35.05
CA PHE A 340 4.36 0.65 35.07
C PHE A 340 5.10 -0.50 35.78
N CYS A 341 6.38 -0.73 35.45
CA CYS A 341 7.21 -1.75 36.09
C CYS A 341 7.37 -1.48 37.58
N ALA A 342 7.60 -0.22 37.99
CA ALA A 342 7.68 0.15 39.39
C ALA A 342 6.37 -0.12 40.15
N ALA A 343 5.23 0.30 39.54
CA ALA A 343 3.92 0.00 40.14
C ALA A 343 3.66 -1.49 40.29
N LEU A 344 4.02 -2.31 39.29
CA LEU A 344 3.88 -3.74 39.31
C LEU A 344 4.74 -4.38 40.44
N MET A 345 5.99 -3.92 40.59
CA MET A 345 6.86 -4.38 41.68
C MET A 345 6.29 -4.08 43.07
N VAL A 346 5.70 -2.88 43.26
CA VAL A 346 5.02 -2.55 44.53
C VAL A 346 3.83 -3.48 44.77
N VAL A 347 3.00 -3.74 43.79
CA VAL A 347 1.85 -4.63 43.94
C VAL A 347 2.30 -6.05 44.30
N ILE A 348 3.31 -6.56 43.58
CA ILE A 348 3.87 -7.91 43.89
C ILE A 348 4.46 -7.95 45.30
N GLY A 349 5.20 -6.90 45.70
CA GLY A 349 5.77 -6.81 47.05
C GLY A 349 4.73 -6.80 48.16
N VAL A 350 3.63 -6.02 47.95
CA VAL A 350 2.51 -5.98 48.91
C VAL A 350 1.80 -7.36 49.01
N LEU A 351 1.50 -7.96 47.87
CA LEU A 351 0.84 -9.27 47.82
C LEU A 351 1.75 -10.36 48.47
N GLY A 352 3.05 -10.35 48.16
CA GLY A 352 4.02 -11.26 48.75
C GLY A 352 4.16 -11.08 50.25
N GLY A 353 4.15 -9.82 50.74
CA GLY A 353 4.16 -9.51 52.17
C GLY A 353 2.90 -9.97 52.91
N LEU A 354 1.73 -9.84 52.29
CA LEU A 354 0.45 -10.31 52.87
C LEU A 354 0.38 -11.85 52.97
N ILE A 355 0.91 -12.56 51.96
CA ILE A 355 0.93 -14.03 51.94
C ILE A 355 2.00 -14.56 52.88
N GLY A 356 3.19 -13.95 52.88
CA GLY A 356 4.29 -14.37 53.77
C GLY A 356 4.10 -14.01 55.25
N GLY A 357 3.26 -13.00 55.58
CA GLY A 357 2.90 -12.64 56.95
C GLY A 357 1.76 -13.48 57.55
N SER A 358 1.14 -14.36 56.76
CA SER A 358 0.06 -15.27 57.17
C SER A 358 0.54 -16.73 57.36
N LEU A 359 1.82 -17.00 57.19
CA LEU A 359 2.52 -18.23 57.53
C LEU A 359 3.34 -18.02 58.79
#